data_e2b0da58f0e13b0a34468bc94272f2ad
#
_entry.id   e2b0da58f0e13b0a34468bc94272f2ad
#
_cell.length_a   1.000
_cell.length_b   1.000
_cell.length_c   1.000
_cell.angle_alpha   90.00
_cell.angle_beta   90.00
_cell.angle_gamma   90.00
#
_symmetry.space_group_name_H-M   'P 1'
#
loop_
_entity.id
_entity.type
_entity.pdbx_description
1 polymer ?
#
loop_
_entity_poly.entity_id
_entity_poly.type
_entity_poly.pdbx_seq_one_letter_code
_entity_poly.pdbx_strand_id
1 'polypeptide(L)'
;MRIELTVNGKLRHAEVPPMKLLIAVLREELGLGGTKEGCGEGECGACSVIMNGRLTNACLVPAVQASGSEILTIEGLGGSEDMDILQRAFVIEGGVQCGFCTPGMILAARALLEENPDPSEDEIKEALSGNICRCTGYERIYNAVRRAVAEGYCETFRKRENLCSGQLPQPTRGGDEDCLLPETLKEALALLAENPEAVILAGTTDIVPDIKNGKFSAPRLLDVSRLKEIRGIYKAGGDIHIGACATNGDVVRSSIIKKYLPALWEASHRSGAPAVQNRATVAGNIATASGAADLPTILLPLEARVVLESVRGARELPLARFIAGYRRTERRPDELITEVVVSVPSPGTYQRFFKRGSRKALTLSRISLGFCLEAEGDLIKSFRAGAGSMSPVPIRLPKTEAALEGGMLGEELVEKGCAAISEELTPRKSAAWRKKMAANLLRSFLLEVQAAEARRVRLPDDIPGEERSGPRRLKG
;
A
#
# COMPACT_ATOMS: atom_id res chain seq x y z
N MET A 1 18.54 -15.93 -17.08
CA MET A 1 17.76 -17.02 -16.43
C MET A 1 16.57 -17.43 -17.28
N ARG A 2 16.16 -18.70 -17.23
CA ARG A 2 14.88 -19.15 -17.80
C ARG A 2 13.76 -18.88 -16.79
N ILE A 3 12.69 -18.25 -17.26
CA ILE A 3 11.46 -18.01 -16.48
C ILE A 3 10.28 -18.76 -17.11
N GLU A 4 9.34 -19.18 -16.28
CA GLU A 4 8.08 -19.79 -16.68
C GLU A 4 6.92 -18.95 -16.16
N LEU A 5 5.94 -18.67 -17.01
CA LEU A 5 4.79 -17.84 -16.70
C LEU A 5 3.53 -18.51 -17.26
N THR A 6 2.43 -18.48 -16.53
CA THR A 6 1.12 -18.77 -17.11
C THR A 6 0.49 -17.45 -17.54
N VAL A 7 0.49 -17.17 -18.85
CA VAL A 7 -0.05 -15.91 -19.39
C VAL A 7 -1.30 -16.20 -20.19
N ASN A 8 -2.42 -15.59 -19.77
CA ASN A 8 -3.74 -15.78 -20.38
C ASN A 8 -4.12 -17.27 -20.48
N GLY A 9 -3.87 -18.03 -19.39
CA GLY A 9 -4.15 -19.47 -19.29
C GLY A 9 -3.19 -20.38 -20.06
N LYS A 10 -2.11 -19.84 -20.64
CA LYS A 10 -1.13 -20.62 -21.41
C LYS A 10 0.23 -20.55 -20.77
N LEU A 11 0.88 -21.71 -20.57
CA LEU A 11 2.27 -21.77 -20.11
C LEU A 11 3.21 -21.18 -21.16
N ARG A 12 4.07 -20.27 -20.75
CA ARG A 12 5.06 -19.56 -21.58
C ARG A 12 6.42 -19.63 -20.92
N HIS A 13 7.46 -19.61 -21.74
CA HIS A 13 8.85 -19.61 -21.31
C HIS A 13 9.58 -18.45 -21.98
N ALA A 14 10.52 -17.84 -21.25
CA ALA A 14 11.43 -16.84 -21.80
C ALA A 14 12.81 -16.98 -21.15
N GLU A 15 13.88 -16.66 -21.89
CA GLU A 15 15.24 -16.54 -21.37
C GLU A 15 15.61 -15.07 -21.31
N VAL A 16 15.74 -14.55 -20.09
CA VAL A 16 15.90 -13.11 -19.87
C VAL A 16 16.81 -12.81 -18.67
N PRO A 17 17.44 -11.63 -18.62
CA PRO A 17 18.10 -11.17 -17.39
C PRO A 17 17.12 -11.12 -16.20
N PRO A 18 17.56 -11.39 -14.95
CA PRO A 18 16.69 -11.40 -13.76
C PRO A 18 15.92 -10.09 -13.56
N MET A 19 16.55 -8.96 -13.88
CA MET A 19 15.97 -7.61 -13.73
C MET A 19 15.24 -7.10 -14.97
N LYS A 20 15.11 -7.91 -16.06
CA LYS A 20 14.22 -7.53 -17.17
C LYS A 20 12.80 -7.38 -16.65
N LEU A 21 12.16 -6.26 -16.94
CA LEU A 21 10.83 -5.97 -16.38
C LEU A 21 9.75 -6.79 -17.07
N LEU A 22 8.76 -7.24 -16.32
CA LEU A 22 7.62 -8.01 -16.83
C LEU A 22 6.97 -7.36 -18.07
N ILE A 23 6.86 -6.03 -18.08
CA ILE A 23 6.32 -5.31 -19.24
C ILE A 23 7.13 -5.59 -20.50
N ALA A 24 8.46 -5.63 -20.42
CA ALA A 24 9.32 -5.94 -21.56
C ALA A 24 9.21 -7.42 -21.94
N VAL A 25 9.12 -8.33 -20.95
CA VAL A 25 8.86 -9.75 -21.20
C VAL A 25 7.55 -9.94 -21.97
N LEU A 26 6.46 -9.34 -21.53
CA LEU A 26 5.15 -9.45 -22.19
C LEU A 26 5.19 -8.93 -23.62
N ARG A 27 5.81 -7.77 -23.85
CA ARG A 27 5.79 -7.08 -25.14
C ARG A 27 6.80 -7.61 -26.13
N GLU A 28 8.04 -7.85 -25.69
CA GLU A 28 9.17 -8.18 -26.57
C GLU A 28 9.32 -9.69 -26.75
N GLU A 29 9.22 -10.48 -25.67
CA GLU A 29 9.42 -11.92 -25.72
C GLU A 29 8.12 -12.68 -26.10
N LEU A 30 6.97 -12.19 -25.58
CA LEU A 30 5.70 -12.89 -25.79
C LEU A 30 4.78 -12.24 -26.83
N GLY A 31 5.16 -11.09 -27.40
CA GLY A 31 4.41 -10.38 -28.44
C GLY A 31 3.07 -9.78 -27.96
N LEU A 32 2.86 -9.64 -26.63
CA LEU A 32 1.62 -9.12 -26.05
C LEU A 32 1.71 -7.58 -25.92
N GLY A 33 1.45 -6.89 -27.01
CA GLY A 33 1.59 -5.44 -27.14
C GLY A 33 0.47 -4.61 -26.51
N GLY A 34 -0.60 -5.22 -26.01
CA GLY A 34 -1.73 -4.54 -25.36
C GLY A 34 -1.32 -3.86 -24.04
N THR A 35 -0.43 -4.45 -23.27
CA THR A 35 0.18 -3.83 -22.10
C THR A 35 1.10 -2.69 -22.54
N LYS A 36 0.84 -1.43 -22.13
CA LYS A 36 1.54 -0.23 -22.60
C LYS A 36 2.54 0.30 -21.59
N GLU A 37 3.71 0.76 -22.04
CA GLU A 37 4.66 1.48 -21.20
C GLU A 37 4.44 3.00 -21.33
N GLY A 38 3.99 3.64 -20.25
CA GLY A 38 3.82 5.10 -20.18
C GLY A 38 4.94 5.76 -19.38
N CYS A 39 4.90 5.66 -18.03
CA CYS A 39 5.89 6.30 -17.17
C CYS A 39 7.11 5.41 -16.85
N GLY A 40 6.94 4.09 -16.82
CA GLY A 40 7.98 3.14 -16.39
C GLY A 40 8.33 3.21 -14.89
N GLU A 41 7.52 3.89 -14.08
CA GLU A 41 7.76 4.18 -12.65
C GLU A 41 6.56 3.80 -11.75
N GLY A 42 5.55 3.10 -12.31
CA GLY A 42 4.38 2.65 -11.54
C GLY A 42 3.28 3.70 -11.35
N GLU A 43 3.40 4.90 -11.95
CA GLU A 43 2.47 6.00 -11.66
C GLU A 43 1.27 6.09 -12.61
N CYS A 44 1.40 5.69 -13.89
CA CYS A 44 0.37 5.96 -14.88
C CYS A 44 -0.63 4.81 -15.09
N GLY A 45 -0.34 3.61 -14.64
CA GLY A 45 -1.19 2.43 -14.76
C GLY A 45 -1.39 1.88 -16.18
N ALA A 46 -0.76 2.46 -17.22
CA ALA A 46 -0.89 1.95 -18.58
C ALA A 46 -0.36 0.52 -18.76
N CYS A 47 0.53 0.09 -17.85
CA CYS A 47 1.12 -1.24 -17.80
C CYS A 47 0.41 -2.19 -16.82
N SER A 48 -0.78 -1.86 -16.35
CA SER A 48 -1.54 -2.71 -15.42
C SER A 48 -1.82 -4.09 -16.03
N VAL A 49 -1.58 -5.12 -15.24
CA VAL A 49 -1.93 -6.52 -15.47
C VAL A 49 -2.54 -7.09 -14.18
N ILE A 50 -3.25 -8.21 -14.27
CA ILE A 50 -3.63 -8.96 -13.06
C ILE A 50 -2.61 -10.08 -12.90
N MET A 51 -1.85 -10.05 -11.82
CA MET A 51 -0.81 -11.04 -11.49
C MET A 51 -1.20 -11.76 -10.21
N ASN A 52 -1.36 -13.07 -10.29
CA ASN A 52 -1.82 -13.90 -9.17
C ASN A 52 -3.09 -13.34 -8.50
N GLY A 53 -4.08 -12.95 -9.32
CA GLY A 53 -5.36 -12.38 -8.88
C GLY A 53 -5.29 -10.93 -8.38
N ARG A 54 -4.16 -10.22 -8.51
CA ARG A 54 -4.00 -8.85 -8.02
C ARG A 54 -3.57 -7.88 -9.12
N LEU A 55 -4.24 -6.73 -9.16
CA LEU A 55 -3.82 -5.64 -10.06
C LEU A 55 -2.37 -5.23 -9.76
N THR A 56 -1.53 -5.18 -10.78
CA THR A 56 -0.09 -4.96 -10.64
C THR A 56 0.44 -4.13 -11.81
N ASN A 57 1.38 -3.23 -11.54
CA ASN A 57 2.09 -2.48 -12.59
C ASN A 57 3.27 -3.31 -13.13
N ALA A 58 3.16 -3.84 -14.34
CA ALA A 58 4.18 -4.70 -14.96
C ALA A 58 5.55 -4.01 -15.12
N CYS A 59 5.60 -2.67 -15.14
CA CYS A 59 6.84 -1.89 -15.19
C CYS A 59 7.63 -1.87 -13.87
N LEU A 60 7.05 -2.42 -12.77
CA LEU A 60 7.70 -2.52 -11.46
C LEU A 60 8.06 -3.96 -11.08
N VAL A 61 7.79 -4.94 -11.93
CA VAL A 61 7.99 -6.36 -11.64
C VAL A 61 9.20 -6.89 -12.41
N PRO A 62 10.31 -7.22 -11.73
CA PRO A 62 11.42 -7.94 -12.36
C PRO A 62 11.01 -9.36 -12.80
N ALA A 63 11.61 -9.86 -13.86
CA ALA A 63 11.35 -11.19 -14.40
C ALA A 63 11.54 -12.31 -13.37
N VAL A 64 12.54 -12.17 -12.50
CA VAL A 64 12.78 -13.10 -11.40
C VAL A 64 11.58 -13.23 -10.46
N GLN A 65 10.88 -12.13 -10.16
CA GLN A 65 9.68 -12.14 -9.33
C GLN A 65 8.43 -12.60 -10.08
N ALA A 66 8.40 -12.42 -11.39
CA ALA A 66 7.28 -12.85 -12.23
C ALA A 66 7.29 -14.37 -12.49
N SER A 67 8.46 -15.03 -12.44
CA SER A 67 8.57 -16.47 -12.70
C SER A 67 7.63 -17.28 -11.81
N GLY A 68 6.91 -18.26 -12.37
CA GLY A 68 5.91 -19.07 -11.66
C GLY A 68 4.58 -18.35 -11.37
N SER A 69 4.37 -17.15 -11.94
CA SER A 69 3.13 -16.39 -11.74
C SER A 69 2.09 -16.66 -12.83
N GLU A 70 0.82 -16.51 -12.45
CA GLU A 70 -0.29 -16.40 -13.36
C GLU A 70 -0.53 -14.92 -13.71
N ILE A 71 -0.60 -14.61 -15.01
CA ILE A 71 -0.74 -13.24 -15.49
C ILE A 71 -1.88 -13.16 -16.48
N LEU A 72 -2.81 -12.24 -16.23
CA LEU A 72 -3.85 -11.88 -17.18
C LEU A 72 -3.54 -10.51 -17.77
N THR A 73 -3.45 -10.45 -19.09
CA THR A 73 -3.32 -9.22 -19.87
C THR A 73 -4.63 -8.93 -20.61
N ILE A 74 -4.72 -7.76 -21.24
CA ILE A 74 -5.93 -7.36 -21.99
C ILE A 74 -6.28 -8.36 -23.10
N GLU A 75 -5.29 -9.00 -23.71
CA GLU A 75 -5.48 -10.02 -24.76
C GLU A 75 -6.17 -11.28 -24.22
N GLY A 76 -6.13 -11.52 -22.91
CA GLY A 76 -6.80 -12.65 -22.28
C GLY A 76 -8.29 -12.42 -21.98
N LEU A 77 -8.79 -11.20 -22.12
CA LEU A 77 -10.22 -10.91 -21.92
C LEU A 77 -11.07 -11.23 -23.13
N GLY A 78 -10.57 -10.95 -24.33
CA GLY A 78 -11.26 -11.19 -25.60
C GLY A 78 -10.61 -10.42 -26.74
N GLY A 79 -10.89 -10.84 -27.97
CA GLY A 79 -10.45 -10.20 -29.21
C GLY A 79 -11.52 -9.29 -29.82
N SER A 80 -11.25 -8.81 -31.06
CA SER A 80 -12.18 -7.91 -31.78
C SER A 80 -13.51 -8.56 -32.11
N GLU A 81 -13.54 -9.88 -32.29
CA GLU A 81 -14.75 -10.62 -32.66
C GLU A 81 -15.53 -11.15 -31.44
N ASP A 82 -14.86 -11.33 -30.30
CA ASP A 82 -15.46 -11.81 -29.03
C ASP A 82 -15.01 -10.92 -27.88
N MET A 83 -15.42 -9.65 -27.92
CA MET A 83 -15.12 -8.69 -26.86
C MET A 83 -15.83 -9.08 -25.56
N ASP A 84 -15.07 -9.01 -24.46
CA ASP A 84 -15.63 -9.05 -23.11
C ASP A 84 -16.64 -7.92 -22.87
N ILE A 85 -17.64 -8.14 -21.99
CA ILE A 85 -18.66 -7.12 -21.67
C ILE A 85 -18.03 -5.78 -21.29
N LEU A 86 -16.98 -5.81 -20.46
CA LEU A 86 -16.29 -4.61 -20.03
C LEU A 86 -15.61 -3.90 -21.20
N GLN A 87 -14.95 -4.64 -22.11
CA GLN A 87 -14.38 -4.06 -23.34
C GLN A 87 -15.45 -3.39 -24.21
N ARG A 88 -16.59 -4.05 -24.43
CA ARG A 88 -17.73 -3.49 -25.18
C ARG A 88 -18.30 -2.24 -24.52
N ALA A 89 -18.46 -2.26 -23.19
CA ALA A 89 -18.94 -1.11 -22.44
C ALA A 89 -18.04 0.12 -22.63
N PHE A 90 -16.72 -0.06 -22.62
CA PHE A 90 -15.77 1.03 -22.89
C PHE A 90 -15.92 1.63 -24.29
N VAL A 91 -16.22 0.80 -25.30
CA VAL A 91 -16.48 1.28 -26.68
C VAL A 91 -17.80 2.04 -26.74
N ILE A 92 -18.88 1.46 -26.21
CA ILE A 92 -20.24 2.00 -26.30
C ILE A 92 -20.34 3.35 -25.57
N GLU A 93 -19.76 3.47 -24.37
CA GLU A 93 -19.78 4.71 -23.58
C GLU A 93 -18.76 5.75 -24.06
N GLY A 94 -17.95 5.41 -25.07
CA GLY A 94 -16.89 6.30 -25.55
C GLY A 94 -15.77 6.53 -24.53
N GLY A 95 -15.53 5.54 -23.66
CA GLY A 95 -14.41 5.50 -22.71
C GLY A 95 -13.05 5.32 -23.38
N VAL A 96 -13.01 5.18 -24.70
CA VAL A 96 -11.82 5.01 -25.53
C VAL A 96 -11.69 6.19 -26.51
N GLN A 97 -10.51 6.83 -26.54
CA GLN A 97 -10.15 7.81 -27.57
C GLN A 97 -8.83 7.39 -28.23
N CYS A 98 -7.66 7.79 -27.69
CA CYS A 98 -6.39 7.33 -28.25
C CYS A 98 -6.07 5.84 -27.98
N GLY A 99 -6.73 5.21 -27.02
CA GLY A 99 -6.62 3.80 -26.67
C GLY A 99 -5.42 3.44 -25.79
N PHE A 100 -4.49 4.36 -25.51
CA PHE A 100 -3.24 4.04 -24.82
C PHE A 100 -3.45 3.59 -23.35
N CYS A 101 -4.32 4.24 -22.60
CA CYS A 101 -4.64 3.88 -21.22
C CYS A 101 -5.66 2.73 -21.10
N THR A 102 -6.39 2.44 -22.17
CA THR A 102 -7.58 1.58 -22.16
C THR A 102 -7.31 0.17 -21.63
N PRO A 103 -6.24 -0.55 -22.05
CA PRO A 103 -5.93 -1.87 -21.52
C PRO A 103 -5.78 -1.88 -19.99
N GLY A 104 -4.99 -0.93 -19.46
CA GLY A 104 -4.79 -0.82 -18.02
C GLY A 104 -6.05 -0.42 -17.25
N MET A 105 -6.88 0.48 -17.81
CA MET A 105 -8.16 0.88 -17.22
C MET A 105 -9.15 -0.30 -17.14
N ILE A 106 -9.24 -1.09 -18.20
CA ILE A 106 -10.14 -2.26 -18.25
C ILE A 106 -9.69 -3.30 -17.22
N LEU A 107 -8.40 -3.59 -17.11
CA LEU A 107 -7.89 -4.56 -16.12
C LEU A 107 -8.05 -4.04 -14.67
N ALA A 108 -7.90 -2.74 -14.45
CA ALA A 108 -8.18 -2.15 -13.13
C ALA A 108 -9.67 -2.22 -12.77
N ALA A 109 -10.56 -1.93 -13.72
CA ALA A 109 -12.00 -2.08 -13.53
C ALA A 109 -12.39 -3.55 -13.28
N ARG A 110 -11.79 -4.48 -14.02
CA ARG A 110 -11.98 -5.91 -13.80
C ARG A 110 -11.58 -6.33 -12.39
N ALA A 111 -10.40 -5.94 -11.92
CA ALA A 111 -9.94 -6.26 -10.58
C ALA A 111 -10.90 -5.74 -9.49
N LEU A 112 -11.47 -4.54 -9.67
CA LEU A 112 -12.52 -4.02 -8.80
C LEU A 112 -13.76 -4.91 -8.81
N LEU A 113 -14.26 -5.25 -10.00
CA LEU A 113 -15.53 -6.02 -10.15
C LEU A 113 -15.39 -7.48 -9.66
N GLU A 114 -14.18 -8.01 -9.60
CA GLU A 114 -13.90 -9.31 -8.96
C GLU A 114 -14.04 -9.22 -7.42
N GLU A 115 -13.58 -8.11 -6.82
CA GLU A 115 -13.67 -7.89 -5.37
C GLU A 115 -15.06 -7.38 -4.94
N ASN A 116 -15.64 -6.45 -5.70
CA ASN A 116 -16.94 -5.83 -5.44
C ASN A 116 -17.78 -5.81 -6.70
N PRO A 117 -18.80 -6.69 -6.83
CA PRO A 117 -19.63 -6.81 -8.03
C PRO A 117 -20.60 -5.64 -8.24
N ASP A 118 -20.86 -4.81 -7.23
CA ASP A 118 -21.76 -3.64 -7.30
C ASP A 118 -21.09 -2.42 -6.63
N PRO A 119 -20.03 -1.87 -7.25
CA PRO A 119 -19.28 -0.78 -6.65
C PRO A 119 -20.02 0.56 -6.77
N SER A 120 -19.93 1.34 -5.70
CA SER A 120 -20.31 2.75 -5.72
C SER A 120 -19.42 3.55 -6.66
N GLU A 121 -19.87 4.75 -7.05
CA GLU A 121 -19.08 5.65 -7.89
C GLU A 121 -17.73 6.02 -7.28
N ASP A 122 -17.67 6.22 -5.97
CA ASP A 122 -16.43 6.54 -5.28
C ASP A 122 -15.46 5.35 -5.27
N GLU A 123 -15.95 4.12 -5.14
CA GLU A 123 -15.12 2.90 -5.25
C GLU A 123 -14.60 2.71 -6.67
N ILE A 124 -15.39 3.02 -7.72
CA ILE A 124 -14.93 3.02 -9.12
C ILE A 124 -13.80 4.04 -9.30
N LYS A 125 -13.99 5.28 -8.83
CA LYS A 125 -12.98 6.35 -8.92
C LYS A 125 -11.69 5.97 -8.19
N GLU A 126 -11.82 5.31 -7.06
CA GLU A 126 -10.70 4.87 -6.26
C GLU A 126 -9.93 3.73 -6.92
N ALA A 127 -10.60 2.69 -7.37
CA ALA A 127 -9.98 1.56 -8.05
C ALA A 127 -9.23 1.99 -9.32
N LEU A 128 -9.75 2.98 -10.04
CA LEU A 128 -9.13 3.52 -11.25
C LEU A 128 -8.13 4.67 -10.98
N SER A 129 -7.93 5.05 -9.72
CA SER A 129 -7.09 6.21 -9.34
C SER A 129 -5.62 6.06 -9.75
N GLY A 130 -5.15 4.81 -9.94
CA GLY A 130 -3.82 4.46 -10.41
C GLY A 130 -3.64 4.49 -11.92
N ASN A 131 -4.70 4.75 -12.68
CA ASN A 131 -4.70 4.71 -14.14
C ASN A 131 -4.99 6.10 -14.72
N ILE A 132 -4.03 6.67 -15.46
CA ILE A 132 -4.12 8.04 -15.95
C ILE A 132 -4.62 8.05 -17.39
N CYS A 133 -5.71 8.80 -17.64
CA CYS A 133 -6.20 9.13 -18.97
C CYS A 133 -6.10 10.64 -19.23
N ARG A 134 -5.56 11.05 -20.39
CA ARG A 134 -5.47 12.45 -20.78
C ARG A 134 -6.62 12.91 -21.68
N CYS A 135 -7.36 11.96 -22.27
CA CYS A 135 -8.29 12.25 -23.37
C CYS A 135 -9.75 12.38 -22.93
N THR A 136 -10.25 11.48 -22.08
CA THR A 136 -11.70 11.25 -21.88
C THR A 136 -12.33 12.12 -20.79
N GLY A 137 -11.55 12.72 -19.90
CA GLY A 137 -12.06 13.39 -18.70
C GLY A 137 -12.67 12.44 -17.67
N TYR A 138 -12.47 11.11 -17.82
CA TYR A 138 -12.84 10.01 -16.93
C TYR A 138 -14.33 9.65 -16.85
N GLU A 139 -15.27 10.58 -16.97
CA GLU A 139 -16.71 10.31 -16.79
C GLU A 139 -17.20 9.16 -17.65
N ARG A 140 -16.80 9.12 -18.91
CA ARG A 140 -17.17 8.05 -19.85
C ARG A 140 -16.56 6.69 -19.46
N ILE A 141 -15.39 6.71 -18.80
CA ILE A 141 -14.77 5.49 -18.28
C ILE A 141 -15.58 4.98 -17.08
N TYR A 142 -16.01 5.85 -16.17
CA TYR A 142 -16.85 5.46 -15.03
C TYR A 142 -18.21 4.94 -15.50
N ASN A 143 -18.80 5.58 -16.52
CA ASN A 143 -20.03 5.10 -17.14
C ASN A 143 -19.87 3.72 -17.76
N ALA A 144 -18.72 3.43 -18.40
CA ALA A 144 -18.43 2.12 -18.96
C ALA A 144 -18.38 1.03 -17.88
N VAL A 145 -17.80 1.31 -16.71
CA VAL A 145 -17.80 0.36 -15.59
C VAL A 145 -19.24 0.13 -15.08
N ARG A 146 -20.01 1.19 -14.85
CA ARG A 146 -21.42 1.11 -14.42
C ARG A 146 -22.28 0.31 -15.42
N ARG A 147 -22.07 0.53 -16.72
CA ARG A 147 -22.73 -0.22 -17.77
C ARG A 147 -22.39 -1.70 -17.72
N ALA A 148 -21.11 -2.05 -17.56
CA ALA A 148 -20.70 -3.45 -17.46
C ALA A 148 -21.36 -4.16 -16.27
N VAL A 149 -21.48 -3.48 -15.12
CA VAL A 149 -22.22 -3.98 -13.95
C VAL A 149 -23.69 -4.22 -14.32
N ALA A 150 -24.36 -3.26 -14.93
CA ALA A 150 -25.77 -3.36 -15.34
C ALA A 150 -26.02 -4.48 -16.40
N GLU A 151 -25.03 -4.78 -17.24
CA GLU A 151 -25.07 -5.88 -18.22
C GLU A 151 -24.69 -7.25 -17.62
N GLY A 152 -24.54 -7.37 -16.29
CA GLY A 152 -24.30 -8.63 -15.59
C GLY A 152 -22.86 -9.16 -15.74
N TYR A 153 -21.87 -8.30 -15.84
CA TYR A 153 -20.46 -8.67 -15.98
C TYR A 153 -20.01 -9.71 -14.94
N CYS A 154 -20.37 -9.52 -13.68
CA CYS A 154 -19.93 -10.37 -12.57
C CYS A 154 -20.54 -11.78 -12.62
N GLU A 155 -21.75 -11.95 -13.15
CA GLU A 155 -22.40 -13.26 -13.34
C GLU A 155 -21.70 -14.07 -14.43
N THR A 156 -21.30 -13.40 -15.51
CA THR A 156 -20.61 -14.02 -16.66
C THR A 156 -19.20 -14.44 -16.28
N PHE A 157 -18.52 -13.64 -15.46
CA PHE A 157 -17.18 -13.91 -14.98
C PHE A 157 -17.12 -15.17 -14.09
N ARG A 158 -17.98 -15.28 -13.08
CA ARG A 158 -18.05 -16.46 -12.19
C ARG A 158 -18.29 -17.78 -12.93
N LYS A 159 -18.96 -17.74 -14.08
CA LYS A 159 -19.13 -18.92 -14.94
C LYS A 159 -17.85 -19.32 -15.68
N ARG A 160 -16.97 -18.35 -16.00
CA ARG A 160 -15.68 -18.62 -16.69
C ARG A 160 -14.58 -19.12 -15.75
N GLU A 161 -14.54 -18.68 -14.49
CA GLU A 161 -13.52 -19.12 -13.50
C GLU A 161 -13.62 -20.61 -13.16
N ASN A 162 -14.82 -21.19 -13.18
CA ASN A 162 -14.99 -22.63 -12.99
C ASN A 162 -14.29 -23.50 -14.05
N LEU A 163 -13.69 -22.88 -15.08
CA LEU A 163 -12.93 -23.55 -16.15
C LEU A 163 -11.40 -23.42 -16.00
N CYS A 164 -10.89 -22.64 -15.05
CA CYS A 164 -9.46 -22.29 -14.92
C CYS A 164 -8.82 -22.75 -13.60
N SER A 165 -9.18 -23.91 -13.05
CA SER A 165 -8.52 -24.50 -11.88
C SER A 165 -7.25 -25.28 -12.27
N GLY A 166 -6.29 -24.62 -12.90
CA GLY A 166 -4.95 -25.18 -13.10
C GLY A 166 -4.07 -24.96 -11.86
N GLN A 167 -3.29 -25.98 -11.47
CA GLN A 167 -2.23 -25.79 -10.47
C GLN A 167 -1.25 -24.72 -10.96
N LEU A 168 -0.99 -23.69 -10.14
CA LEU A 168 0.05 -22.69 -10.43
C LEU A 168 1.38 -23.40 -10.69
N PRO A 169 2.11 -23.04 -11.74
CA PRO A 169 3.43 -23.60 -12.00
C PRO A 169 4.34 -23.34 -10.79
N GLN A 170 5.07 -24.38 -10.37
CA GLN A 170 6.09 -24.21 -9.35
C GLN A 170 7.19 -23.30 -9.92
N PRO A 171 7.73 -22.35 -9.15
CA PRO A 171 8.81 -21.52 -9.60
C PRO A 171 9.99 -22.39 -10.06
N THR A 172 10.53 -22.12 -11.24
CA THR A 172 11.71 -22.81 -11.73
C THR A 172 12.87 -22.56 -10.78
N ARG A 173 13.46 -23.64 -10.27
CA ARG A 173 14.72 -23.61 -9.53
C ARG A 173 15.84 -23.23 -10.49
N GLY A 174 16.45 -22.10 -10.30
CA GLY A 174 17.56 -21.62 -11.12
C GLY A 174 17.84 -20.16 -10.82
N GLY A 175 18.49 -19.90 -9.68
CA GLY A 175 19.17 -18.63 -9.47
C GLY A 175 20.28 -18.50 -10.49
N ASP A 176 20.43 -17.34 -11.10
CA ASP A 176 21.64 -16.90 -11.76
C ASP A 176 22.64 -16.55 -10.63
N GLU A 177 23.95 -16.61 -10.88
CA GLU A 177 24.96 -16.24 -9.87
C GLU A 177 24.69 -14.84 -9.25
N ASP A 178 24.01 -13.99 -10.00
CA ASP A 178 23.64 -12.63 -9.60
C ASP A 178 22.28 -12.52 -8.89
N CYS A 179 21.49 -13.61 -8.74
CA CYS A 179 20.16 -13.57 -8.16
C CYS A 179 19.88 -14.73 -7.21
N LEU A 180 19.80 -14.43 -5.93
CA LEU A 180 19.57 -15.37 -4.83
C LEU A 180 18.06 -15.50 -4.57
N LEU A 181 17.52 -16.72 -4.61
CA LEU A 181 16.11 -17.05 -4.51
C LEU A 181 15.85 -18.03 -3.33
N PRO A 182 15.90 -17.57 -2.08
CA PRO A 182 15.67 -18.42 -0.93
C PRO A 182 14.22 -18.92 -0.87
N GLU A 183 14.03 -20.16 -0.43
CA GLU A 183 12.72 -20.76 -0.18
C GLU A 183 12.26 -20.58 1.29
N THR A 184 13.20 -20.36 2.20
CA THR A 184 12.94 -20.20 3.65
C THR A 184 13.66 -18.96 4.20
N LEU A 185 13.14 -18.45 5.32
CA LEU A 185 13.80 -17.35 6.04
C LEU A 185 15.23 -17.72 6.46
N LYS A 186 15.42 -18.95 6.96
CA LYS A 186 16.74 -19.46 7.37
C LYS A 186 17.75 -19.42 6.21
N GLU A 187 17.34 -19.84 5.03
CA GLU A 187 18.18 -19.79 3.82
C GLU A 187 18.47 -18.34 3.41
N ALA A 188 17.46 -17.45 3.46
CA ALA A 188 17.64 -16.03 3.16
C ALA A 188 18.69 -15.37 4.08
N LEU A 189 18.66 -15.69 5.37
CA LEU A 189 19.62 -15.16 6.34
C LEU A 189 21.03 -15.71 6.09
N ALA A 190 21.17 -17.00 5.74
CA ALA A 190 22.46 -17.59 5.39
C ALA A 190 23.05 -16.95 4.14
N LEU A 191 22.26 -16.84 3.07
CA LEU A 191 22.66 -16.20 1.82
C LEU A 191 23.04 -14.73 2.03
N LEU A 192 22.31 -13.99 2.86
CA LEU A 192 22.63 -12.58 3.16
C LEU A 192 23.90 -12.43 3.99
N ALA A 193 24.19 -13.37 4.87
CA ALA A 193 25.44 -13.39 5.64
C ALA A 193 26.68 -13.65 4.74
N GLU A 194 26.52 -14.49 3.71
CA GLU A 194 27.55 -14.76 2.71
C GLU A 194 27.68 -13.63 1.66
N ASN A 195 26.61 -12.87 1.44
CA ASN A 195 26.51 -11.81 0.43
C ASN A 195 25.94 -10.53 1.01
N PRO A 196 26.67 -9.87 1.94
CA PRO A 196 26.15 -8.69 2.64
C PRO A 196 25.94 -7.46 1.74
N GLU A 197 26.50 -7.47 0.52
CA GLU A 197 26.30 -6.46 -0.52
C GLU A 197 25.02 -6.68 -1.33
N ALA A 198 24.34 -7.85 -1.16
CA ALA A 198 23.15 -8.16 -1.95
C ALA A 198 22.02 -7.16 -1.70
N VAL A 199 21.39 -6.72 -2.78
CA VAL A 199 20.24 -5.82 -2.74
C VAL A 199 18.99 -6.65 -2.51
N ILE A 200 18.29 -6.37 -1.42
CA ILE A 200 17.07 -7.09 -1.02
C ILE A 200 15.90 -6.62 -1.88
N LEU A 201 15.28 -7.54 -2.60
CA LEU A 201 14.06 -7.32 -3.38
C LEU A 201 12.84 -7.80 -2.60
N ALA A 202 11.91 -6.89 -2.31
CA ALA A 202 10.58 -7.21 -1.77
C ALA A 202 9.49 -6.71 -2.74
N GLY A 203 8.90 -5.55 -2.50
CA GLY A 203 7.86 -4.96 -3.36
C GLY A 203 8.36 -4.32 -4.65
N THR A 204 9.64 -3.97 -4.72
CA THR A 204 10.35 -3.38 -5.87
C THR A 204 9.89 -1.99 -6.35
N THR A 205 8.91 -1.39 -5.69
CA THR A 205 8.28 -0.12 -6.09
C THR A 205 9.20 1.11 -6.01
N ASP A 206 10.24 1.08 -5.17
CA ASP A 206 11.28 2.12 -5.09
C ASP A 206 12.57 1.69 -5.83
N ILE A 207 12.97 0.44 -5.66
CA ILE A 207 14.24 -0.10 -6.16
C ILE A 207 14.30 -0.12 -7.69
N VAL A 208 13.22 -0.56 -8.37
CA VAL A 208 13.18 -0.63 -9.83
C VAL A 208 13.31 0.75 -10.48
N PRO A 209 12.55 1.77 -10.07
CA PRO A 209 12.77 3.14 -10.55
C PRO A 209 14.17 3.69 -10.24
N ASP A 210 14.73 3.38 -9.07
CA ASP A 210 16.04 3.87 -8.68
C ASP A 210 17.17 3.26 -9.51
N ILE A 211 17.11 1.95 -9.83
CA ILE A 211 18.04 1.28 -10.75
C ILE A 211 17.87 1.82 -12.17
N LYS A 212 16.63 1.92 -12.66
CA LYS A 212 16.32 2.46 -13.99
C LYS A 212 16.86 3.87 -14.20
N ASN A 213 16.79 4.70 -13.15
CA ASN A 213 17.30 6.07 -13.15
C ASN A 213 18.82 6.16 -12.84
N GLY A 214 19.54 5.05 -12.78
CA GLY A 214 20.98 4.99 -12.56
C GLY A 214 21.44 5.48 -11.19
N LYS A 215 20.58 5.50 -10.18
CA LYS A 215 20.94 5.98 -8.83
C LYS A 215 21.83 5.00 -8.09
N PHE A 216 21.75 3.71 -8.41
CA PHE A 216 22.67 2.68 -7.95
C PHE A 216 22.63 1.46 -8.86
N SER A 217 23.67 0.62 -8.79
CA SER A 217 23.72 -0.68 -9.41
C SER A 217 23.45 -1.77 -8.37
N ALA A 218 22.84 -2.86 -8.78
CA ALA A 218 22.58 -4.02 -7.94
C ALA A 218 23.37 -5.22 -8.51
N PRO A 219 24.63 -5.40 -8.09
CA PRO A 219 25.49 -6.46 -8.63
C PRO A 219 25.00 -7.85 -8.24
N ARG A 220 24.34 -7.97 -7.07
CA ARG A 220 23.70 -9.19 -6.60
C ARG A 220 22.35 -8.88 -5.95
N LEU A 221 21.37 -9.74 -6.17
CA LEU A 221 19.99 -9.58 -5.72
C LEU A 221 19.62 -10.71 -4.76
N LEU A 222 18.87 -10.38 -3.71
CA LEU A 222 18.23 -11.34 -2.83
C LEU A 222 16.72 -11.12 -2.85
N ASP A 223 15.97 -12.00 -3.50
CA ASP A 223 14.50 -11.88 -3.55
C ASP A 223 13.83 -12.56 -2.36
N VAL A 224 13.28 -11.77 -1.47
CA VAL A 224 12.54 -12.23 -0.28
C VAL A 224 11.02 -12.21 -0.48
N SER A 225 10.53 -11.78 -1.64
CA SER A 225 9.10 -11.56 -1.89
C SER A 225 8.25 -12.83 -1.77
N ARG A 226 8.87 -14.02 -1.82
CA ARG A 226 8.21 -15.33 -1.76
C ARG A 226 8.23 -15.98 -0.38
N LEU A 227 8.98 -15.42 0.57
CA LEU A 227 9.09 -15.97 1.91
C LEU A 227 7.75 -15.84 2.66
N LYS A 228 7.09 -16.97 2.87
CA LYS A 228 5.77 -17.04 3.53
C LYS A 228 5.86 -16.67 5.00
N GLU A 229 6.98 -16.98 5.65
CA GLU A 229 7.22 -16.76 7.08
C GLU A 229 7.16 -15.27 7.46
N ILE A 230 7.52 -14.37 6.54
CA ILE A 230 7.55 -12.92 6.79
C ILE A 230 6.44 -12.16 6.05
N ARG A 231 5.29 -12.79 5.78
CA ARG A 231 4.20 -12.19 5.01
C ARG A 231 2.90 -11.95 5.79
N GLY A 232 2.72 -12.63 6.91
CA GLY A 232 1.45 -12.59 7.65
C GLY A 232 1.18 -11.28 8.39
N ILE A 233 -0.10 -11.02 8.69
CA ILE A 233 -0.53 -10.01 9.66
C ILE A 233 -1.37 -10.75 10.71
N TYR A 234 -0.90 -10.73 11.95
CA TYR A 234 -1.56 -11.46 13.05
C TYR A 234 -1.43 -10.72 14.37
N LYS A 235 -2.23 -11.14 15.36
CA LYS A 235 -2.20 -10.59 16.72
C LYS A 235 -1.75 -11.68 17.67
N ALA A 236 -0.73 -11.41 18.49
CA ALA A 236 -0.24 -12.30 19.52
C ALA A 236 0.32 -11.50 20.70
N GLY A 237 0.17 -12.02 21.92
CA GLY A 237 0.80 -11.48 23.13
C GLY A 237 0.47 -10.00 23.46
N GLY A 238 -0.61 -9.46 22.92
CA GLY A 238 -0.93 -8.03 23.07
C GLY A 238 -0.36 -7.14 21.98
N ASP A 239 0.40 -7.69 21.05
CA ASP A 239 1.01 -7.02 19.91
C ASP A 239 0.33 -7.41 18.59
N ILE A 240 0.45 -6.55 17.59
CA ILE A 240 0.11 -6.78 16.20
C ILE A 240 1.42 -6.92 15.44
N HIS A 241 1.59 -8.07 14.81
CA HIS A 241 2.75 -8.43 14.02
C HIS A 241 2.43 -8.26 12.54
N ILE A 242 3.26 -7.52 11.84
CA ILE A 242 3.15 -7.24 10.40
C ILE A 242 4.42 -7.75 9.75
N GLY A 243 4.34 -8.88 9.05
CA GLY A 243 5.49 -9.45 8.37
C GLY A 243 6.09 -8.50 7.34
N ALA A 244 7.40 -8.55 7.15
CA ALA A 244 8.14 -7.60 6.32
C ALA A 244 7.67 -7.56 4.87
N CYS A 245 7.21 -8.68 4.33
CA CYS A 245 6.66 -8.80 2.98
C CYS A 245 5.14 -8.56 2.90
N ALA A 246 4.48 -8.21 4.02
CA ALA A 246 3.09 -7.75 3.97
C ALA A 246 3.01 -6.44 3.17
N THR A 247 2.13 -6.42 2.16
CA THR A 247 1.96 -5.26 1.28
C THR A 247 1.00 -4.24 1.89
N ASN A 248 1.01 -3.00 1.39
CA ASN A 248 0.00 -2.00 1.75
C ASN A 248 -1.42 -2.52 1.44
N GLY A 249 -1.58 -3.27 0.34
CA GLY A 249 -2.84 -3.93 0.00
C GLY A 249 -3.25 -5.00 1.02
N ASP A 250 -2.29 -5.74 1.60
CA ASP A 250 -2.58 -6.70 2.68
C ASP A 250 -3.00 -5.97 3.96
N VAL A 251 -2.37 -4.83 4.29
CA VAL A 251 -2.77 -3.96 5.41
C VAL A 251 -4.19 -3.43 5.22
N VAL A 252 -4.53 -2.95 4.02
CA VAL A 252 -5.87 -2.42 3.69
C VAL A 252 -6.95 -3.51 3.80
N ARG A 253 -6.65 -4.74 3.39
CA ARG A 253 -7.59 -5.88 3.49
C ARG A 253 -7.67 -6.51 4.89
N SER A 254 -6.73 -6.19 5.79
CA SER A 254 -6.66 -6.79 7.12
C SER A 254 -7.73 -6.27 8.06
N SER A 255 -8.62 -7.14 8.52
CA SER A 255 -9.61 -6.82 9.57
C SER A 255 -8.95 -6.47 10.90
N ILE A 256 -7.78 -7.06 11.20
CA ILE A 256 -6.99 -6.76 12.40
C ILE A 256 -6.53 -5.31 12.35
N ILE A 257 -5.91 -4.88 11.25
CA ILE A 257 -5.43 -3.51 11.09
C ILE A 257 -6.60 -2.53 11.12
N LYS A 258 -7.66 -2.79 10.37
CA LYS A 258 -8.86 -1.94 10.33
C LYS A 258 -9.47 -1.74 11.73
N LYS A 259 -9.44 -2.79 12.56
CA LYS A 259 -10.01 -2.75 13.92
C LYS A 259 -9.11 -2.03 14.91
N TYR A 260 -7.81 -2.32 14.94
CA TYR A 260 -6.92 -1.89 16.01
C TYR A 260 -6.01 -0.72 15.62
N LEU A 261 -5.67 -0.58 14.34
CA LEU A 261 -4.75 0.43 13.80
C LEU A 261 -5.39 1.20 12.62
N PRO A 262 -6.57 1.84 12.82
CA PRO A 262 -7.31 2.47 11.72
C PRO A 262 -6.51 3.58 11.02
N ALA A 263 -5.62 4.27 11.71
CA ALA A 263 -4.78 5.28 11.10
C ALA A 263 -3.65 4.67 10.23
N LEU A 264 -3.14 3.47 10.56
CA LEU A 264 -2.24 2.73 9.67
C LEU A 264 -2.98 2.20 8.45
N TRP A 265 -4.22 1.75 8.64
CA TRP A 265 -5.10 1.40 7.51
C TRP A 265 -5.24 2.59 6.55
N GLU A 266 -5.56 3.78 7.06
CA GLU A 266 -5.72 4.99 6.26
C GLU A 266 -4.40 5.40 5.56
N ALA A 267 -3.26 5.31 6.24
CA ALA A 267 -1.96 5.60 5.66
C ALA A 267 -1.63 4.67 4.50
N SER A 268 -1.86 3.36 4.66
CA SER A 268 -1.62 2.35 3.62
C SER A 268 -2.57 2.53 2.43
N HIS A 269 -3.85 2.83 2.69
CA HIS A 269 -4.87 3.10 1.69
C HIS A 269 -4.55 4.35 0.84
N ARG A 270 -3.91 5.37 1.43
CA ARG A 270 -3.49 6.59 0.75
C ARG A 270 -2.05 6.55 0.21
N SER A 271 -1.33 5.47 0.42
CA SER A 271 0.04 5.28 -0.05
C SER A 271 0.05 4.59 -1.41
N GLY A 272 0.18 5.38 -2.46
CA GLY A 272 0.08 4.87 -3.83
C GLY A 272 -1.37 4.70 -4.31
N ALA A 273 -1.54 3.84 -5.31
CA ALA A 273 -2.83 3.39 -5.83
C ALA A 273 -2.89 1.86 -5.81
N PRO A 274 -4.03 1.20 -6.07
CA PRO A 274 -4.19 -0.24 -5.88
C PRO A 274 -3.08 -1.10 -6.47
N ALA A 275 -2.64 -0.85 -7.69
CA ALA A 275 -1.57 -1.61 -8.32
C ALA A 275 -0.20 -1.47 -7.61
N VAL A 276 0.09 -0.29 -7.05
CA VAL A 276 1.30 -0.05 -6.22
C VAL A 276 1.12 -0.64 -4.83
N GLN A 277 -0.06 -0.47 -4.21
CA GLN A 277 -0.36 -1.01 -2.88
C GLN A 277 -0.23 -2.53 -2.83
N ASN A 278 -0.59 -3.23 -3.90
CA ASN A 278 -0.46 -4.68 -4.00
C ASN A 278 1.01 -5.16 -4.09
N ARG A 279 1.96 -4.24 -4.26
CA ARG A 279 3.40 -4.53 -4.36
C ARG A 279 4.21 -3.92 -3.21
N ALA A 280 4.01 -2.63 -2.92
CA ALA A 280 4.75 -1.90 -1.89
C ALA A 280 4.57 -2.56 -0.53
N THR A 281 5.68 -2.96 0.12
CA THR A 281 5.66 -3.63 1.43
C THR A 281 5.83 -2.63 2.56
N VAL A 282 5.29 -2.95 3.74
CA VAL A 282 5.44 -2.12 4.95
C VAL A 282 6.91 -1.95 5.31
N ALA A 283 7.68 -3.04 5.35
CA ALA A 283 9.10 -2.99 5.66
C ALA A 283 9.91 -2.25 4.57
N GLY A 284 9.56 -2.42 3.28
CA GLY A 284 10.20 -1.69 2.18
C GLY A 284 10.01 -0.18 2.32
N ASN A 285 8.81 0.29 2.67
CA ASN A 285 8.52 1.70 2.90
C ASN A 285 9.32 2.29 4.07
N ILE A 286 9.51 1.51 5.13
CA ILE A 286 10.34 1.87 6.30
C ILE A 286 11.83 1.87 5.92
N ALA A 287 12.31 0.81 5.24
CA ALA A 287 13.71 0.63 4.88
C ALA A 287 14.22 1.70 3.90
N THR A 288 13.34 2.22 3.04
CA THR A 288 13.67 3.34 2.13
C THR A 288 14.07 4.61 2.91
N ALA A 289 13.62 4.76 4.15
CA ALA A 289 13.90 5.92 5.04
C ALA A 289 13.73 7.27 4.31
N SER A 290 12.68 7.37 3.48
CA SER A 290 12.34 8.58 2.75
C SER A 290 11.56 9.55 3.63
N GLY A 291 11.89 10.84 3.57
CA GLY A 291 11.13 11.88 4.28
C GLY A 291 9.67 11.99 3.84
N ALA A 292 9.34 11.50 2.64
CA ALA A 292 7.98 11.50 2.09
C ALA A 292 7.23 10.17 2.32
N ALA A 293 7.81 9.21 3.05
CA ALA A 293 7.17 7.95 3.36
C ALA A 293 5.94 8.17 4.27
N ASP A 294 4.81 7.57 3.88
CA ASP A 294 3.54 7.78 4.58
C ASP A 294 3.42 6.89 5.83
N LEU A 295 3.84 5.61 5.75
CA LEU A 295 3.67 4.65 6.84
C LEU A 295 4.46 5.00 8.10
N PRO A 296 5.75 5.36 8.03
CA PRO A 296 6.50 5.77 9.21
C PRO A 296 5.88 6.96 9.95
N THR A 297 5.16 7.84 9.22
CA THR A 297 4.49 9.01 9.83
C THR A 297 3.47 8.60 10.89
N ILE A 298 2.77 7.50 10.72
CA ILE A 298 1.82 6.98 11.73
C ILE A 298 2.42 5.88 12.60
N LEU A 299 3.36 5.10 12.06
CA LEU A 299 4.02 4.05 12.85
C LEU A 299 4.89 4.62 13.98
N LEU A 300 5.42 5.84 13.82
CA LEU A 300 6.17 6.53 14.87
C LEU A 300 5.30 6.86 16.10
N PRO A 301 4.14 7.54 16.00
CA PRO A 301 3.29 7.78 17.16
C PRO A 301 2.61 6.50 17.69
N LEU A 302 2.50 5.44 16.88
CA LEU A 302 2.10 4.10 17.35
C LEU A 302 3.24 3.35 18.05
N GLU A 303 4.43 3.95 18.18
CA GLU A 303 5.61 3.38 18.83
C GLU A 303 6.01 2.02 18.25
N ALA A 304 5.88 1.88 16.94
CA ALA A 304 6.24 0.66 16.23
C ALA A 304 7.70 0.27 16.46
N ARG A 305 7.93 -1.05 16.47
CA ARG A 305 9.24 -1.66 16.61
C ARG A 305 9.56 -2.44 15.33
N VAL A 306 10.82 -2.52 14.97
CA VAL A 306 11.31 -3.26 13.80
C VAL A 306 12.13 -4.45 14.29
N VAL A 307 11.76 -5.64 13.86
CA VAL A 307 12.51 -6.87 14.13
C VAL A 307 13.50 -7.10 13.00
N LEU A 308 14.75 -7.26 13.38
CA LEU A 308 15.88 -7.53 12.50
C LEU A 308 16.46 -8.90 12.83
N GLU A 309 16.60 -9.75 11.83
CA GLU A 309 17.18 -11.08 12.00
C GLU A 309 18.42 -11.29 11.14
N SER A 310 19.35 -12.09 11.66
CA SER A 310 20.55 -12.57 10.99
C SER A 310 20.87 -13.97 11.47
N VAL A 311 21.89 -14.61 10.91
CA VAL A 311 22.42 -15.91 11.40
C VAL A 311 22.87 -15.85 12.87
N ARG A 312 23.12 -14.64 13.43
CA ARG A 312 23.49 -14.45 14.84
C ARG A 312 22.28 -14.38 15.78
N GLY A 313 21.05 -14.38 15.27
CA GLY A 313 19.81 -14.23 16.02
C GLY A 313 19.05 -12.95 15.67
N ALA A 314 17.97 -12.70 16.42
CA ALA A 314 17.08 -11.55 16.24
C ALA A 314 17.39 -10.41 17.23
N ARG A 315 17.12 -9.20 16.81
CA ARG A 315 17.06 -8.00 17.68
C ARG A 315 15.91 -7.09 17.28
N GLU A 316 15.39 -6.37 18.24
CA GLU A 316 14.31 -5.42 18.04
C GLU A 316 14.78 -3.99 18.31
N LEU A 317 14.32 -3.05 17.48
CA LEU A 317 14.60 -1.62 17.64
C LEU A 317 13.28 -0.82 17.53
N PRO A 318 13.10 0.22 18.38
CA PRO A 318 12.08 1.23 18.11
C PRO A 318 12.27 1.84 16.73
N LEU A 319 11.17 2.03 15.96
CA LEU A 319 11.22 2.62 14.63
C LEU A 319 11.94 3.97 14.60
N ALA A 320 11.74 4.78 15.66
CA ALA A 320 12.40 6.09 15.80
C ALA A 320 13.93 5.99 15.84
N ARG A 321 14.49 4.86 16.33
CA ARG A 321 15.93 4.59 16.32
C ARG A 321 16.39 3.92 15.05
N PHE A 322 15.51 3.11 14.43
CA PHE A 322 15.82 2.40 13.21
C PHE A 322 16.09 3.36 12.03
N ILE A 323 15.34 4.46 11.93
CA ILE A 323 15.51 5.49 10.90
C ILE A 323 16.64 6.43 11.34
N ALA A 324 17.88 6.19 10.87
CA ALA A 324 19.07 6.95 11.25
C ALA A 324 19.26 8.26 10.47
N GLY A 325 18.59 8.41 9.32
CA GLY A 325 18.70 9.59 8.47
C GLY A 325 18.10 9.35 7.07
N TYR A 326 18.16 10.38 6.20
CA TYR A 326 17.65 10.24 4.84
C TYR A 326 18.35 9.10 4.11
N ARG A 327 17.55 8.11 3.70
CA ARG A 327 18.01 6.86 3.07
C ARG A 327 19.06 6.08 3.91
N ARG A 328 18.99 6.21 5.22
CA ARG A 328 19.87 5.53 6.15
C ARG A 328 19.08 4.92 7.30
N THR A 329 19.38 3.66 7.59
CA THR A 329 18.78 2.89 8.69
C THR A 329 19.85 2.25 9.55
N GLU A 330 19.50 1.78 10.74
CA GLU A 330 20.35 1.01 11.65
C GLU A 330 20.42 -0.49 11.31
N ARG A 331 19.90 -0.90 10.13
CA ARG A 331 20.04 -2.28 9.64
C ARG A 331 21.50 -2.56 9.30
N ARG A 332 22.06 -3.62 9.85
CA ARG A 332 23.38 -4.12 9.43
C ARG A 332 23.29 -4.80 8.06
N PRO A 333 24.39 -4.88 7.28
CA PRO A 333 24.36 -5.46 5.95
C PRO A 333 23.81 -6.90 5.89
N ASP A 334 24.11 -7.71 6.92
CA ASP A 334 23.71 -9.12 7.05
C ASP A 334 22.39 -9.33 7.81
N GLU A 335 21.64 -8.27 8.07
CA GLU A 335 20.33 -8.35 8.72
C GLU A 335 19.18 -8.20 7.70
N LEU A 336 18.09 -8.94 7.92
CA LEU A 336 16.82 -8.79 7.23
C LEU A 336 15.79 -8.22 8.19
N ILE A 337 14.97 -7.27 7.75
CA ILE A 337 13.75 -6.93 8.46
C ILE A 337 12.78 -8.11 8.28
N THR A 338 12.31 -8.69 9.37
CA THR A 338 11.36 -9.80 9.33
C THR A 338 9.96 -9.40 9.74
N GLU A 339 9.82 -8.46 10.68
CA GLU A 339 8.53 -7.96 11.14
C GLU A 339 8.57 -6.46 11.51
N VAL A 340 7.41 -5.85 11.48
CA VAL A 340 7.08 -4.59 12.16
C VAL A 340 6.03 -4.90 13.22
N VAL A 341 6.32 -4.57 14.46
CA VAL A 341 5.48 -4.89 15.62
C VAL A 341 4.90 -3.62 16.21
N VAL A 342 3.60 -3.62 16.48
CA VAL A 342 2.87 -2.50 17.08
C VAL A 342 2.05 -3.04 18.25
N SER A 343 2.24 -2.49 19.43
CA SER A 343 1.38 -2.86 20.59
C SER A 343 -0.06 -2.44 20.32
N VAL A 344 -1.00 -3.31 20.71
CA VAL A 344 -2.43 -3.00 20.58
C VAL A 344 -2.73 -1.76 21.41
N PRO A 345 -3.18 -0.65 20.80
CA PRO A 345 -3.51 0.55 21.54
C PRO A 345 -4.63 0.29 22.56
N SER A 346 -4.63 1.07 23.65
CA SER A 346 -5.68 1.02 24.66
C SER A 346 -7.07 1.20 24.04
N PRO A 347 -8.11 0.51 24.54
CA PRO A 347 -9.46 0.72 24.06
C PRO A 347 -9.85 2.21 24.15
N GLY A 348 -10.33 2.76 23.04
CA GLY A 348 -10.73 4.16 22.97
C GLY A 348 -9.62 5.13 22.58
N THR A 349 -8.40 4.65 22.27
CA THR A 349 -7.36 5.50 21.70
C THR A 349 -7.81 6.07 20.36
N TYR A 350 -7.83 7.39 20.24
CA TYR A 350 -8.09 8.10 18.99
C TYR A 350 -6.86 8.08 18.10
N GLN A 351 -7.02 7.62 16.87
CA GLN A 351 -5.96 7.52 15.90
C GLN A 351 -6.37 8.23 14.61
N ARG A 352 -5.49 9.03 14.02
CA ARG A 352 -5.75 9.71 12.76
C ARG A 352 -4.49 9.83 11.91
N PHE A 353 -4.65 9.61 10.61
CA PHE A 353 -3.62 9.91 9.62
C PHE A 353 -4.14 10.98 8.67
N PHE A 354 -3.34 11.99 8.41
CA PHE A 354 -3.63 13.05 7.45
C PHE A 354 -2.57 13.09 6.35
N LYS A 355 -3.01 13.14 5.11
CA LYS A 355 -2.15 13.35 3.95
C LYS A 355 -2.71 14.47 3.09
N ARG A 356 -1.88 15.45 2.76
CA ARG A 356 -2.20 16.49 1.77
C ARG A 356 -1.12 16.52 0.70
N GLY A 357 -1.53 16.28 -0.52
CA GLY A 357 -0.71 16.31 -1.72
C GLY A 357 -1.26 17.30 -2.74
N SER A 358 -0.79 17.23 -3.99
CA SER A 358 -1.29 18.04 -5.10
C SER A 358 -2.55 17.47 -5.76
N ARG A 359 -2.87 16.19 -5.51
CA ARG A 359 -4.03 15.44 -6.03
C ARG A 359 -4.47 14.39 -5.00
N LYS A 360 -5.62 13.74 -5.18
CA LYS A 360 -6.17 12.76 -4.21
C LYS A 360 -5.35 11.47 -4.15
N ALA A 361 -4.98 10.92 -5.31
CA ALA A 361 -4.25 9.66 -5.42
C ALA A 361 -2.89 9.84 -6.10
N LEU A 362 -2.00 8.86 -5.96
CA LEU A 362 -0.65 8.84 -6.55
C LEU A 362 0.09 10.17 -6.38
N THR A 363 0.14 10.66 -5.16
CA THR A 363 0.80 11.93 -4.85
C THR A 363 1.82 11.76 -3.75
N LEU A 364 2.97 12.39 -3.94
CA LEU A 364 3.89 12.62 -2.83
C LEU A 364 3.25 13.58 -1.84
N SER A 365 3.38 13.27 -0.57
CA SER A 365 2.89 14.11 0.50
C SER A 365 3.60 15.47 0.49
N ARG A 366 2.84 16.57 0.44
CA ARG A 366 3.36 17.89 0.81
C ARG A 366 3.43 18.02 2.33
N ILE A 367 2.49 17.36 3.01
CA ILE A 367 2.44 17.17 4.45
C ILE A 367 1.70 15.87 4.74
N SER A 368 2.23 15.06 5.62
CA SER A 368 1.53 13.98 6.30
C SER A 368 1.71 14.10 7.80
N LEU A 369 0.66 13.80 8.56
CA LEU A 369 0.64 13.81 10.01
C LEU A 369 -0.05 12.57 10.53
N GLY A 370 0.50 11.97 11.58
CA GLY A 370 -0.11 10.87 12.32
C GLY A 370 -0.31 11.28 13.77
N PHE A 371 -1.49 11.03 14.31
CA PHE A 371 -1.83 11.35 15.70
C PHE A 371 -2.40 10.14 16.41
N CYS A 372 -1.97 9.94 17.66
CA CYS A 372 -2.55 9.00 18.61
C CYS A 372 -2.82 9.75 19.91
N LEU A 373 -4.06 9.64 20.44
CA LEU A 373 -4.49 10.36 21.64
C LEU A 373 -5.34 9.46 22.51
N GLU A 374 -5.03 9.42 23.80
CA GLU A 374 -5.87 8.82 24.84
C GLU A 374 -6.46 9.94 25.69
N ALA A 375 -7.77 9.93 25.84
CA ALA A 375 -8.49 10.91 26.67
C ALA A 375 -9.38 10.22 27.70
N GLU A 376 -9.62 10.91 28.80
CA GLU A 376 -10.63 10.58 29.80
C GLU A 376 -11.47 11.83 30.04
N GLY A 377 -12.66 11.87 29.43
CA GLY A 377 -13.40 13.11 29.29
C GLY A 377 -12.57 14.16 28.55
N ASP A 378 -12.45 15.36 29.10
CA ASP A 378 -11.62 16.40 28.46
C ASP A 378 -10.14 16.31 28.83
N LEU A 379 -9.70 15.39 29.70
CA LEU A 379 -8.28 15.25 30.06
C LEU A 379 -7.53 14.40 29.05
N ILE A 380 -6.49 14.97 28.42
CA ILE A 380 -5.56 14.24 27.55
C ILE A 380 -4.59 13.44 28.43
N LYS A 381 -4.73 12.12 28.46
CA LYS A 381 -3.84 11.21 29.22
C LYS A 381 -2.50 11.02 28.51
N SER A 382 -2.53 10.83 27.18
CA SER A 382 -1.35 10.75 26.35
C SER A 382 -1.62 11.31 24.96
N PHE A 383 -0.61 11.94 24.39
CA PHE A 383 -0.65 12.42 23.01
C PHE A 383 0.67 12.12 22.32
N ARG A 384 0.60 11.50 21.16
CA ARG A 384 1.74 11.19 20.32
C ARG A 384 1.49 11.66 18.89
N ALA A 385 2.52 12.26 18.28
CA ALA A 385 2.41 12.87 16.96
C ALA A 385 3.62 12.53 16.09
N GLY A 386 3.35 12.26 14.81
CA GLY A 386 4.37 12.04 13.79
C GLY A 386 4.15 12.96 12.59
N ALA A 387 5.25 13.39 11.96
CA ALA A 387 5.21 14.23 10.77
C ALA A 387 6.09 13.67 9.65
N GLY A 388 5.53 13.58 8.44
CA GLY A 388 6.23 13.24 7.20
C GLY A 388 6.25 14.42 6.23
N SER A 389 7.23 14.42 5.33
CA SER A 389 7.48 15.50 4.35
C SER A 389 7.83 16.86 4.97
N MET A 390 8.11 16.90 6.26
CA MET A 390 8.40 18.12 7.03
C MET A 390 9.86 18.21 7.46
N SER A 391 10.60 17.11 7.33
CA SER A 391 12.02 16.98 7.60
C SER A 391 12.66 15.98 6.61
N PRO A 392 13.99 15.78 6.60
CA PRO A 392 14.65 14.78 5.75
C PRO A 392 14.14 13.35 5.96
N VAL A 393 13.64 13.04 7.15
CA VAL A 393 13.00 11.76 7.51
C VAL A 393 11.68 12.02 8.23
N PRO A 394 10.79 11.04 8.35
CA PRO A 394 9.64 11.13 9.24
C PRO A 394 10.11 11.27 10.69
N ILE A 395 9.44 12.14 11.46
CA ILE A 395 9.86 12.50 12.83
C ILE A 395 8.68 12.43 13.81
N ARG A 396 8.98 12.18 15.10
CA ARG A 396 8.08 12.46 16.22
C ARG A 396 8.06 13.98 16.48
N LEU A 397 7.04 14.43 17.20
CA LEU A 397 6.83 15.84 17.55
C LEU A 397 6.82 16.02 19.08
N PRO A 398 7.93 15.79 19.78
CA PRO A 398 7.96 15.77 21.26
C PRO A 398 7.58 17.10 21.92
N LYS A 399 7.84 18.25 21.30
CA LYS A 399 7.41 19.55 21.85
C LYS A 399 5.89 19.72 21.78
N THR A 400 5.29 19.31 20.66
CA THR A 400 3.84 19.32 20.47
C THR A 400 3.17 18.32 21.42
N GLU A 401 3.77 17.14 21.60
CA GLU A 401 3.30 16.12 22.55
C GLU A 401 3.29 16.66 23.97
N ALA A 402 4.39 17.20 24.45
CA ALA A 402 4.52 17.79 25.79
C ALA A 402 3.61 19.02 26.01
N ALA A 403 3.27 19.75 24.94
CA ALA A 403 2.37 20.89 25.06
C ALA A 403 0.90 20.49 25.31
N LEU A 404 0.51 19.27 24.92
CA LEU A 404 -0.86 18.78 24.97
C LEU A 404 -1.10 17.75 26.08
N GLU A 405 -0.10 16.93 26.39
CA GLU A 405 -0.22 15.85 27.37
C GLU A 405 -0.52 16.41 28.78
N GLY A 406 -1.46 15.80 29.49
CA GLY A 406 -1.94 16.25 30.81
C GLY A 406 -2.82 17.48 30.79
N GLY A 407 -3.11 18.07 29.63
CA GLY A 407 -3.96 19.26 29.50
C GLY A 407 -5.44 18.91 29.34
N MET A 408 -6.32 19.88 29.66
CA MET A 408 -7.77 19.78 29.47
C MET A 408 -8.13 20.27 28.06
N LEU A 409 -8.84 19.45 27.28
CA LEU A 409 -9.35 19.80 25.95
C LEU A 409 -10.24 21.04 26.04
N GLY A 410 -9.83 22.09 25.38
CA GLY A 410 -10.50 23.38 25.30
C GLY A 410 -9.79 24.31 24.36
N GLU A 411 -10.36 25.47 24.08
CA GLU A 411 -9.84 26.42 23.09
C GLU A 411 -8.37 26.80 23.37
N GLU A 412 -8.04 27.10 24.62
CA GLU A 412 -6.68 27.51 25.02
C GLU A 412 -5.65 26.40 24.75
N LEU A 413 -5.95 25.13 25.11
CA LEU A 413 -5.05 24.01 24.86
C LEU A 413 -4.90 23.73 23.36
N VAL A 414 -5.97 23.84 22.59
CA VAL A 414 -5.94 23.69 21.14
C VAL A 414 -5.02 24.73 20.51
N GLU A 415 -5.13 26.03 20.93
CA GLU A 415 -4.25 27.07 20.42
C GLU A 415 -2.78 26.84 20.82
N LYS A 416 -2.54 26.41 22.05
CA LYS A 416 -1.19 26.05 22.54
C LYS A 416 -0.58 24.93 21.69
N GLY A 417 -1.34 23.86 21.39
CA GLY A 417 -0.91 22.78 20.52
C GLY A 417 -0.63 23.23 19.09
N CYS A 418 -1.48 24.09 18.53
CA CYS A 418 -1.33 24.68 17.21
C CYS A 418 -0.07 25.56 17.09
N ALA A 419 0.25 26.31 18.12
CA ALA A 419 1.48 27.08 18.20
C ALA A 419 2.70 26.17 18.27
N ALA A 420 2.68 25.15 19.16
CA ALA A 420 3.75 24.20 19.35
C ALA A 420 4.11 23.45 18.07
N ILE A 421 3.12 22.88 17.36
CA ILE A 421 3.38 22.16 16.11
C ILE A 421 3.92 23.08 15.00
N SER A 422 3.46 24.32 14.94
CA SER A 422 3.95 25.30 13.98
C SER A 422 5.40 25.72 14.22
N GLU A 423 5.80 25.79 15.50
CA GLU A 423 7.16 26.13 15.89
C GLU A 423 8.12 24.96 15.67
N GLU A 424 7.71 23.75 16.04
CA GLU A 424 8.51 22.54 15.96
C GLU A 424 8.85 22.12 14.53
N LEU A 425 7.96 22.32 13.58
CA LEU A 425 8.15 21.91 12.19
C LEU A 425 9.09 22.85 11.42
N THR A 426 10.05 22.28 10.67
CA THR A 426 11.05 23.04 9.91
C THR A 426 11.12 22.64 8.43
N PRO A 427 10.03 22.76 7.67
CA PRO A 427 10.00 22.33 6.27
C PRO A 427 10.83 23.24 5.37
N ARG A 428 11.59 22.66 4.43
CA ARG A 428 12.49 23.41 3.51
C ARG A 428 11.76 24.32 2.51
N LYS A 429 10.58 23.89 2.02
CA LYS A 429 9.80 24.61 0.99
C LYS A 429 8.40 24.90 1.50
N SER A 430 7.80 26.02 1.07
CA SER A 430 6.44 26.42 1.43
C SER A 430 6.19 26.39 2.95
N ALA A 431 7.17 26.84 3.74
CA ALA A 431 7.19 26.66 5.20
C ALA A 431 5.94 27.26 5.88
N ALA A 432 5.57 28.49 5.55
CA ALA A 432 4.39 29.15 6.13
C ALA A 432 3.09 28.37 5.87
N TRP A 433 2.87 27.92 4.63
CA TRP A 433 1.69 27.14 4.27
C TRP A 433 1.67 25.78 5.00
N ARG A 434 2.81 25.06 5.03
CA ARG A 434 2.90 23.73 5.68
C ARG A 434 2.66 23.83 7.18
N LYS A 435 3.25 24.82 7.85
CA LYS A 435 3.05 25.08 9.29
C LYS A 435 1.59 25.40 9.61
N LYS A 436 0.98 26.33 8.85
CA LYS A 436 -0.45 26.65 8.99
C LYS A 436 -1.34 25.45 8.75
N MET A 437 -1.04 24.64 7.74
CA MET A 437 -1.80 23.41 7.45
C MET A 437 -1.66 22.40 8.59
N ALA A 438 -0.45 22.21 9.13
CA ALA A 438 -0.22 21.31 10.27
C ALA A 438 -1.04 21.72 11.50
N ALA A 439 -1.02 23.01 11.85
CA ALA A 439 -1.85 23.56 12.94
C ALA A 439 -3.35 23.31 12.71
N ASN A 440 -3.84 23.58 11.49
CA ASN A 440 -5.25 23.36 11.14
C ASN A 440 -5.66 21.86 11.24
N LEU A 441 -4.78 20.94 10.82
CA LEU A 441 -5.04 19.49 10.90
C LEU A 441 -5.03 19.00 12.36
N LEU A 442 -4.11 19.51 13.18
CA LEU A 442 -4.09 19.22 14.61
C LEU A 442 -5.36 19.76 15.30
N ARG A 443 -5.73 21.00 15.01
CA ARG A 443 -6.98 21.61 15.51
C ARG A 443 -8.20 20.75 15.17
N SER A 444 -8.33 20.36 13.90
CA SER A 444 -9.43 19.50 13.43
C SER A 444 -9.48 18.20 14.23
N PHE A 445 -8.33 17.55 14.45
CA PHE A 445 -8.25 16.31 15.21
C PHE A 445 -8.65 16.51 16.69
N LEU A 446 -8.14 17.54 17.36
CA LEU A 446 -8.47 17.81 18.77
C LEU A 446 -9.96 18.13 18.97
N LEU A 447 -10.55 18.90 18.04
CA LEU A 447 -12.00 19.19 18.07
C LEU A 447 -12.85 17.93 17.77
N GLU A 448 -12.41 17.05 16.87
CA GLU A 448 -13.06 15.74 16.65
C GLU A 448 -13.07 14.89 17.93
N VAL A 449 -11.93 14.83 18.63
CA VAL A 449 -11.82 14.09 19.91
C VAL A 449 -12.72 14.71 20.98
N GLN A 450 -12.69 16.03 21.17
CA GLN A 450 -13.53 16.74 22.13
C GLN A 450 -15.02 16.46 21.87
N ALA A 451 -15.45 16.53 20.61
CA ALA A 451 -16.84 16.23 20.26
C ALA A 451 -17.22 14.76 20.52
N ALA A 452 -16.28 13.84 20.38
CA ALA A 452 -16.50 12.41 20.64
C ALA A 452 -16.62 12.13 22.16
N GLU A 453 -15.72 12.70 22.96
CA GLU A 453 -15.77 12.56 24.43
C GLU A 453 -17.04 13.20 25.02
N ALA A 454 -17.44 14.39 24.55
CA ALA A 454 -18.69 15.02 24.96
C ALA A 454 -19.96 14.17 24.66
N ARG A 455 -19.92 13.33 23.63
CA ARG A 455 -21.01 12.37 23.33
C ARG A 455 -20.97 11.15 24.26
N ARG A 456 -19.79 10.65 24.62
CA ARG A 456 -19.64 9.54 25.58
C ARG A 456 -20.19 9.90 26.94
N VAL A 457 -19.93 11.12 27.45
CA VAL A 457 -20.45 11.61 28.75
C VAL A 457 -21.97 11.79 28.72
N ARG A 458 -22.59 12.04 27.56
CA ARG A 458 -24.05 12.23 27.45
C ARG A 458 -24.87 10.95 27.34
N LEU A 459 -24.23 9.80 27.12
CA LEU A 459 -24.85 8.47 27.11
C LEU A 459 -24.53 7.81 28.46
N PRO A 460 -25.46 7.79 29.47
CA PRO A 460 -25.22 7.02 30.67
C PRO A 460 -25.11 5.53 30.32
N ASP A 461 -24.20 4.84 31.00
CA ASP A 461 -24.01 3.37 30.90
C ASP A 461 -25.19 2.54 31.41
N ASP A 462 -26.38 3.13 31.63
CA ASP A 462 -27.57 2.50 32.14
C ASP A 462 -28.74 2.49 31.16
N ILE A 463 -28.66 1.61 30.15
CA ILE A 463 -29.84 0.91 29.62
C ILE A 463 -29.51 -0.58 29.63
N PRO A 464 -29.92 -1.33 30.67
CA PRO A 464 -29.86 -2.78 30.65
C PRO A 464 -30.87 -3.31 29.64
N GLY A 465 -30.42 -3.99 28.61
CA GLY A 465 -31.18 -4.99 27.91
C GLY A 465 -32.21 -4.49 26.89
N GLU A 466 -31.76 -3.98 25.75
CA GLU A 466 -32.49 -4.24 24.51
C GLU A 466 -31.60 -5.05 23.57
N GLU A 467 -31.93 -6.33 23.44
CA GLU A 467 -31.45 -7.19 22.36
C GLU A 467 -31.69 -6.46 21.04
N ARG A 468 -30.62 -6.09 20.33
CA ARG A 468 -30.71 -5.53 18.98
C ARG A 468 -31.28 -6.61 18.06
N SER A 469 -32.61 -6.62 17.92
CA SER A 469 -33.29 -7.36 16.89
C SER A 469 -32.78 -6.85 15.54
N GLY A 470 -32.20 -7.74 14.75
CA GLY A 470 -31.75 -7.48 13.39
C GLY A 470 -32.91 -6.98 12.49
N PRO A 471 -32.61 -6.41 11.32
CA PRO A 471 -33.60 -5.81 10.44
C PRO A 471 -34.66 -6.85 10.03
N ARG A 472 -35.93 -6.56 10.35
CA ARG A 472 -37.10 -7.33 9.87
C ARG A 472 -37.09 -7.32 8.33
N ARG A 473 -36.95 -8.50 7.74
CA ARG A 473 -37.25 -8.69 6.33
C ARG A 473 -38.75 -8.38 6.12
N LEU A 474 -39.03 -7.31 5.41
CA LEU A 474 -40.37 -7.09 4.84
C LEU A 474 -40.55 -8.12 3.73
N LYS A 475 -41.47 -9.08 3.97
CA LYS A 475 -42.08 -9.88 2.94
C LYS A 475 -43.20 -9.05 2.34
N GLY A 476 -43.20 -8.90 1.03
CA GLY A 476 -44.25 -8.31 0.26
C GLY A 476 -43.78 -8.21 -1.18
#